data_a40df1c40d022d017395c72da5f0984e
#
_entry.id   a40df1c40d022d017395c72da5f0984e
#
_cell.length_a   1.000
_cell.length_b   1.000
_cell.length_c   1.000
_cell.angle_alpha   90.00
_cell.angle_beta   90.00
_cell.angle_gamma   90.00
#
_symmetry.space_group_name_H-M   'P 1'
#
loop_
_entity.id
_entity.type
_entity.pdbx_description
1 polymer ?
#
loop_
_entity_poly.entity_id
_entity_poly.type
_entity_poly.pdbx_seq_one_letter_code
_entity_poly.pdbx_strand_id
1 'polypeptide(L)'
;MKRQIRSSVFETNSSSTHSIAISKAPVIADGKSIRFGIGEYGWENGTANTANYLYTAILEQNNSSELLNKLKEILDKHSIEYKFEEPKYEKSAYSDYEYLTYGYIDHSCELREFLDTVLNNEDLLMRYLFGDSCVYTGNDNQDSVPSGCDIADEYYWEEDENGNYVKKLNPYHDPVNYDYFYKGN
;
A
#
# COMPACT_ATOMS: atom_id res chain seq x y z
N MET A 1 6.69 1.99 -25.34
CA MET A 1 5.80 3.06 -24.88
C MET A 1 6.39 3.61 -23.58
N LYS A 2 6.64 4.90 -23.44
CA LYS A 2 7.17 5.46 -22.18
C LYS A 2 5.97 5.88 -21.33
N ARG A 3 5.82 5.28 -20.17
CA ARG A 3 4.84 5.72 -19.15
C ARG A 3 5.50 6.76 -18.27
N GLN A 4 4.80 7.82 -17.95
CA GLN A 4 5.24 8.81 -16.96
C GLN A 4 4.33 8.69 -15.75
N ILE A 5 4.97 8.49 -14.61
CA ILE A 5 4.37 8.72 -13.30
C ILE A 5 4.06 10.23 -13.22
N ARG A 6 2.97 10.61 -12.57
CA ARG A 6 2.72 12.01 -12.22
C ARG A 6 3.89 12.53 -11.40
N SER A 7 4.90 13.06 -12.06
CA SER A 7 5.91 13.88 -11.40
C SER A 7 5.50 15.34 -11.52
N SER A 8 5.31 15.98 -10.38
CA SER A 8 5.07 17.42 -10.24
C SER A 8 3.78 17.98 -10.89
N VAL A 9 2.66 17.68 -10.30
CA VAL A 9 1.67 18.71 -10.05
C VAL A 9 2.22 19.50 -8.87
N PHE A 10 2.22 20.82 -8.91
CA PHE A 10 2.69 21.72 -7.87
C PHE A 10 2.27 21.21 -6.48
N GLU A 11 3.19 20.57 -5.79
CA GLU A 11 3.01 20.14 -4.43
C GLU A 11 3.17 21.37 -3.53
N THR A 12 2.04 21.90 -3.13
CA THR A 12 2.02 22.75 -1.95
C THR A 12 2.16 21.83 -0.75
N ASN A 13 3.34 21.71 -0.15
CA ASN A 13 3.65 21.22 1.21
C ASN A 13 2.69 20.21 1.89
N SER A 14 1.87 19.47 1.16
CA SER A 14 1.04 18.41 1.74
C SER A 14 1.67 17.07 1.38
N SER A 15 2.14 16.38 2.38
CA SER A 15 2.80 15.10 2.25
C SER A 15 1.80 14.00 2.54
N SER A 16 1.71 13.04 1.65
CA SER A 16 1.01 11.81 1.96
C SER A 16 1.90 10.88 2.77
N THR A 17 1.30 10.20 3.72
CA THR A 17 1.95 9.15 4.50
C THR A 17 1.37 7.80 4.12
N HIS A 18 2.23 6.80 3.97
CA HIS A 18 1.84 5.42 3.69
C HIS A 18 2.51 4.51 4.72
N SER A 19 1.71 3.79 5.47
CA SER A 19 2.16 2.86 6.50
C SER A 19 1.66 1.48 6.16
N ILE A 20 2.56 0.51 6.08
CA ILE A 20 2.25 -0.86 5.70
C ILE A 20 2.77 -1.78 6.78
N ALA A 21 1.88 -2.49 7.46
CA ALA A 21 2.23 -3.50 8.44
C ALA A 21 1.85 -4.88 7.90
N ILE A 22 2.82 -5.78 7.81
CA ILE A 22 2.65 -7.14 7.32
C ILE A 22 2.79 -8.11 8.49
N SER A 23 1.72 -8.81 8.83
CA SER A 23 1.73 -9.81 9.90
C SER A 23 2.78 -10.90 9.64
N LYS A 24 3.50 -11.30 10.70
CA LYS A 24 4.43 -12.43 10.68
C LYS A 24 3.76 -13.78 10.94
N ALA A 25 2.46 -13.77 11.20
CA ALA A 25 1.69 -15.00 11.35
C ALA A 25 1.71 -15.82 10.04
N PRO A 26 1.91 -17.14 10.13
CA PRO A 26 1.90 -18.01 8.95
C PRO A 26 0.55 -17.97 8.24
N VAL A 27 0.59 -18.02 6.91
CA VAL A 27 -0.61 -18.00 6.07
C VAL A 27 -0.63 -19.21 5.14
N ILE A 28 -1.79 -19.86 5.03
CA ILE A 28 -2.06 -20.84 3.98
C ILE A 28 -2.81 -20.11 2.87
N ALA A 29 -2.11 -19.86 1.77
CA ALA A 29 -2.64 -19.13 0.62
C ALA A 29 -3.09 -20.04 -0.53
N ASP A 30 -2.57 -21.27 -0.61
CA ASP A 30 -2.81 -22.20 -1.71
C ASP A 30 -4.31 -22.46 -1.94
N GLY A 31 -4.72 -22.33 -3.20
CA GLY A 31 -6.10 -22.53 -3.61
C GLY A 31 -7.09 -21.42 -3.19
N LYS A 32 -6.62 -20.31 -2.66
CA LYS A 32 -7.45 -19.12 -2.41
C LYS A 32 -7.74 -18.36 -3.71
N SER A 33 -8.66 -17.41 -3.63
CA SER A 33 -8.96 -16.48 -4.71
C SER A 33 -8.79 -15.04 -4.27
N ILE A 34 -8.39 -14.15 -5.19
CA ILE A 34 -8.16 -12.74 -4.91
C ILE A 34 -8.55 -11.86 -6.10
N ARG A 35 -9.04 -10.66 -5.80
CA ARG A 35 -9.28 -9.63 -6.82
C ARG A 35 -8.37 -8.44 -6.56
N PHE A 36 -7.82 -7.93 -7.64
CA PHE A 36 -7.00 -6.73 -7.66
C PHE A 36 -7.78 -5.62 -8.36
N GLY A 37 -8.26 -4.66 -7.60
CA GLY A 37 -8.89 -3.44 -8.10
C GLY A 37 -7.90 -2.29 -8.17
N ILE A 38 -8.35 -1.18 -8.71
CA ILE A 38 -7.60 0.08 -8.78
C ILE A 38 -8.23 1.05 -7.79
N GLY A 39 -7.43 1.80 -7.05
CA GLY A 39 -7.92 2.74 -6.04
C GLY A 39 -7.11 4.04 -6.00
N GLU A 40 -7.61 5.00 -5.23
CA GLU A 40 -6.97 6.29 -4.99
C GLU A 40 -6.52 6.34 -3.54
N TYR A 41 -5.23 6.65 -3.33
CA TYR A 41 -4.61 6.57 -2.01
C TYR A 41 -3.67 7.74 -1.77
N GLY A 42 -3.68 8.29 -0.56
CA GLY A 42 -2.73 9.30 -0.10
C GLY A 42 -3.33 10.64 0.33
N TRP A 43 -4.53 11.01 -0.13
CA TRP A 43 -5.16 12.28 0.25
C TRP A 43 -6.09 12.17 1.45
N GLU A 44 -6.79 11.04 1.56
CA GLU A 44 -7.75 10.80 2.63
C GLU A 44 -7.18 9.78 3.62
N ASN A 45 -7.38 10.04 4.91
CA ASN A 45 -7.00 9.12 5.97
C ASN A 45 -7.87 7.87 5.91
N GLY A 46 -7.24 6.71 5.83
CA GLY A 46 -7.98 5.46 5.83
C GLY A 46 -7.14 4.23 5.58
N THR A 47 -7.77 3.09 5.79
CA THR A 47 -7.18 1.79 5.48
C THR A 47 -7.45 1.41 4.04
N ALA A 48 -6.44 0.92 3.35
CA ALA A 48 -6.55 0.43 1.99
C ALA A 48 -6.68 -1.10 1.95
N ASN A 49 -7.39 -1.63 0.96
CA ASN A 49 -7.32 -3.04 0.65
C ASN A 49 -5.92 -3.37 0.11
N THR A 50 -5.25 -4.36 0.71
CA THR A 50 -3.86 -4.70 0.41
C THR A 50 -3.63 -5.08 -1.05
N ALA A 51 -4.53 -5.86 -1.64
CA ALA A 51 -4.43 -6.28 -3.05
C ALA A 51 -4.59 -5.10 -4.02
N ASN A 52 -5.58 -4.24 -3.76
CA ASN A 52 -5.83 -3.07 -4.59
C ASN A 52 -4.68 -2.07 -4.49
N TYR A 53 -4.15 -1.85 -3.29
CA TYR A 53 -3.01 -0.97 -3.08
C TYR A 53 -1.77 -1.47 -3.83
N LEU A 54 -1.42 -2.76 -3.67
CA LEU A 54 -0.29 -3.37 -4.39
C LEU A 54 -0.44 -3.24 -5.90
N TYR A 55 -1.63 -3.54 -6.42
CA TYR A 55 -1.89 -3.49 -7.85
C TYR A 55 -1.78 -2.06 -8.41
N THR A 56 -2.40 -1.09 -7.73
CA THR A 56 -2.28 0.32 -8.13
C THR A 56 -0.82 0.79 -8.07
N ALA A 57 -0.07 0.41 -7.01
CA ALA A 57 1.35 0.72 -6.90
C ALA A 57 2.18 0.15 -8.06
N ILE A 58 1.88 -1.08 -8.48
CA ILE A 58 2.54 -1.71 -9.64
C ILE A 58 2.22 -0.97 -10.94
N LEU A 59 0.95 -0.63 -11.17
CA LEU A 59 0.51 0.03 -12.40
C LEU A 59 1.20 1.37 -12.64
N GLU A 60 1.55 2.08 -11.58
CA GLU A 60 2.22 3.38 -11.66
C GLU A 60 3.74 3.29 -11.84
N GLN A 61 4.34 2.11 -11.76
CA GLN A 61 5.78 1.96 -12.00
C GLN A 61 6.11 1.92 -13.50
N ASN A 62 7.27 2.45 -13.87
CA ASN A 62 7.77 2.43 -15.26
C ASN A 62 7.92 1.02 -15.83
N ASN A 63 8.24 0.05 -14.98
CA ASN A 63 8.37 -1.38 -15.30
C ASN A 63 7.15 -2.21 -14.86
N SER A 64 5.97 -1.60 -14.84
CA SER A 64 4.72 -2.23 -14.35
C SER A 64 4.42 -3.59 -14.97
N SER A 65 4.72 -3.76 -16.27
CA SER A 65 4.49 -5.06 -16.96
C SER A 65 5.39 -6.17 -16.40
N GLU A 66 6.64 -5.87 -16.07
CA GLU A 66 7.58 -6.80 -15.44
C GLU A 66 7.11 -7.20 -14.05
N LEU A 67 6.78 -6.20 -13.22
CA LEU A 67 6.29 -6.42 -11.85
C LEU A 67 4.99 -7.21 -11.84
N LEU A 68 4.08 -6.91 -12.76
CA LEU A 68 2.81 -7.63 -12.88
C LEU A 68 3.00 -9.08 -13.31
N ASN A 69 3.92 -9.36 -14.23
CA ASN A 69 4.24 -10.73 -14.62
C ASN A 69 4.82 -11.51 -13.43
N LYS A 70 5.72 -10.90 -12.68
CA LYS A 70 6.29 -11.50 -11.48
C LYS A 70 5.22 -11.82 -10.43
N LEU A 71 4.29 -10.88 -10.19
CA LEU A 71 3.15 -11.12 -9.29
C LEU A 71 2.33 -12.34 -9.77
N LYS A 72 2.00 -12.40 -11.07
CA LYS A 72 1.24 -13.52 -11.64
C LYS A 72 1.97 -14.86 -11.49
N GLU A 73 3.27 -14.90 -11.77
CA GLU A 73 4.08 -16.11 -11.62
C GLU A 73 4.04 -16.65 -10.18
N ILE A 74 4.09 -15.77 -9.19
CA ILE A 74 3.99 -16.18 -7.79
C ILE A 74 2.58 -16.69 -7.46
N LEU A 75 1.53 -16.00 -7.91
CA LEU A 75 0.14 -16.42 -7.69
C LEU A 75 -0.15 -17.78 -8.34
N ASP A 76 0.33 -17.99 -9.58
CA ASP A 76 0.18 -19.26 -10.31
C ASP A 76 0.89 -20.41 -9.57
N LYS A 77 2.11 -20.17 -9.08
CA LYS A 77 2.88 -21.14 -8.29
C LYS A 77 2.14 -21.63 -7.04
N HIS A 78 1.38 -20.75 -6.39
CA HIS A 78 0.56 -21.06 -5.23
C HIS A 78 -0.88 -21.49 -5.60
N SER A 79 -1.16 -21.72 -6.89
CA SER A 79 -2.50 -22.12 -7.37
C SER A 79 -3.61 -21.15 -6.90
N ILE A 80 -3.31 -19.87 -6.83
CA ILE A 80 -4.25 -18.83 -6.42
C ILE A 80 -5.03 -18.39 -7.66
N GLU A 81 -6.37 -18.40 -7.55
CA GLU A 81 -7.24 -17.82 -8.56
C GLU A 81 -7.23 -16.29 -8.42
N TYR A 82 -6.93 -15.57 -9.50
CA TYR A 82 -6.88 -14.11 -9.45
C TYR A 82 -7.61 -13.43 -10.60
N LYS A 83 -8.09 -12.23 -10.33
CA LYS A 83 -8.69 -11.35 -11.32
C LYS A 83 -8.19 -9.93 -11.14
N PHE A 84 -7.66 -9.36 -12.20
CA PHE A 84 -7.27 -7.94 -12.25
C PHE A 84 -8.38 -7.10 -12.87
N GLU A 85 -8.59 -5.93 -12.33
CA GLU A 85 -9.37 -4.88 -12.98
C GLU A 85 -8.58 -4.33 -14.17
N GLU A 86 -9.27 -4.09 -15.30
CA GLU A 86 -8.62 -3.56 -16.49
C GLU A 86 -8.27 -2.08 -16.31
N PRO A 87 -6.98 -1.70 -16.37
CA PRO A 87 -6.58 -0.32 -16.23
C PRO A 87 -6.96 0.48 -17.48
N LYS A 88 -7.43 1.70 -17.29
CA LYS A 88 -7.69 2.65 -18.36
C LYS A 88 -6.64 3.74 -18.34
N TYR A 89 -6.10 4.04 -19.52
CA TYR A 89 -5.07 5.05 -19.68
C TYR A 89 -5.56 6.13 -20.65
N GLU A 90 -5.20 7.37 -20.36
CA GLU A 90 -5.39 8.51 -21.23
C GLU A 90 -4.05 9.13 -21.61
N LYS A 91 -3.98 9.69 -22.82
CA LYS A 91 -2.83 10.45 -23.25
C LYS A 91 -2.87 11.85 -22.66
N SER A 92 -1.71 12.29 -22.20
CA SER A 92 -1.54 13.68 -21.83
C SER A 92 -1.72 14.58 -23.07
N ALA A 93 -2.47 15.67 -22.91
CA ALA A 93 -2.64 16.68 -23.98
C ALA A 93 -1.34 17.44 -24.26
N TYR A 94 -0.34 17.37 -23.37
CA TYR A 94 0.88 18.18 -23.39
C TYR A 94 2.17 17.33 -23.55
N SER A 95 2.05 16.01 -23.64
CA SER A 95 3.20 15.11 -23.72
C SER A 95 2.81 13.76 -24.33
N ASP A 96 3.80 12.99 -24.81
CA ASP A 96 3.60 11.64 -25.36
C ASP A 96 3.38 10.56 -24.28
N TYR A 97 3.02 10.96 -23.06
CA TYR A 97 2.85 10.05 -21.94
C TYR A 97 1.38 9.66 -21.76
N GLU A 98 1.19 8.42 -21.32
CA GLU A 98 -0.11 7.90 -20.88
C GLU A 98 -0.12 7.86 -19.35
N TYR A 99 -1.24 8.25 -18.75
CA TYR A 99 -1.48 8.16 -17.31
C TYR A 99 -2.75 7.38 -17.02
N LEU A 100 -2.83 6.80 -15.84
CA LEU A 100 -4.03 6.13 -15.38
C LEU A 100 -5.18 7.13 -15.29
N THR A 101 -6.33 6.81 -15.91
CA THR A 101 -7.48 7.71 -15.92
C THR A 101 -8.12 7.88 -14.55
N TYR A 102 -8.08 6.81 -13.76
CA TYR A 102 -8.55 6.77 -12.38
C TYR A 102 -7.64 5.85 -11.57
N GLY A 103 -7.59 6.12 -10.28
CA GLY A 103 -6.69 5.42 -9.38
C GLY A 103 -5.26 5.94 -9.44
N TYR A 104 -4.71 6.21 -8.29
CA TYR A 104 -3.33 6.63 -8.10
C TYR A 104 -2.90 6.37 -6.65
N ILE A 105 -1.60 6.35 -6.47
CA ILE A 105 -1.00 6.45 -5.14
C ILE A 105 -0.15 7.71 -5.13
N ASP A 106 -0.46 8.62 -4.25
CA ASP A 106 0.35 9.83 -4.10
C ASP A 106 1.78 9.45 -3.70
N HIS A 107 2.78 10.02 -4.39
CA HIS A 107 4.19 9.65 -4.24
C HIS A 107 4.53 8.17 -4.50
N SER A 108 3.83 7.50 -5.41
CA SER A 108 4.03 6.08 -5.73
C SER A 108 5.47 5.70 -6.12
N CYS A 109 6.27 6.65 -6.60
CA CYS A 109 7.68 6.42 -6.93
C CYS A 109 8.54 5.99 -5.72
N GLU A 110 8.14 6.35 -4.51
CA GLU A 110 8.83 6.00 -3.27
C GLU A 110 8.46 4.61 -2.74
N LEU A 111 7.46 3.97 -3.34
CA LEU A 111 7.06 2.60 -2.98
C LEU A 111 7.93 1.52 -3.64
N ARG A 112 8.96 1.90 -4.40
CA ARG A 112 9.78 0.93 -5.11
C ARG A 112 10.44 -0.09 -4.19
N GLU A 113 10.98 0.35 -3.06
CA GLU A 113 11.61 -0.54 -2.09
C GLU A 113 10.61 -1.55 -1.51
N PHE A 114 9.39 -1.10 -1.19
CA PHE A 114 8.30 -1.98 -0.76
C PHE A 114 7.96 -3.01 -1.83
N LEU A 115 7.75 -2.57 -3.09
CA LEU A 115 7.42 -3.46 -4.19
C LEU A 115 8.53 -4.49 -4.47
N ASP A 116 9.78 -4.04 -4.51
CA ASP A 116 10.94 -4.91 -4.70
C ASP A 116 11.04 -5.94 -3.56
N THR A 117 10.76 -5.53 -2.32
CA THR A 117 10.82 -6.42 -1.16
C THR A 117 9.72 -7.49 -1.21
N VAL A 118 8.46 -7.10 -1.39
CA VAL A 118 7.34 -8.06 -1.36
C VAL A 118 7.34 -8.98 -2.59
N LEU A 119 7.69 -8.48 -3.76
CA LEU A 119 7.72 -9.29 -4.99
C LEU A 119 8.97 -10.18 -5.10
N ASN A 120 9.99 -9.98 -4.28
CA ASN A 120 11.15 -10.88 -4.19
C ASN A 120 11.07 -11.88 -3.03
N ASN A 121 10.04 -11.81 -2.22
CA ASN A 121 9.83 -12.70 -1.09
C ASN A 121 8.40 -13.26 -1.09
N GLU A 122 8.26 -14.48 -1.62
CA GLU A 122 6.95 -15.14 -1.78
C GLU A 122 6.18 -15.28 -0.47
N ASP A 123 6.85 -15.68 0.62
CA ASP A 123 6.21 -15.80 1.93
C ASP A 123 5.69 -14.44 2.43
N LEU A 124 6.48 -13.39 2.28
CA LEU A 124 6.08 -12.03 2.64
C LEU A 124 4.89 -11.56 1.81
N LEU A 125 4.91 -11.82 0.49
CA LEU A 125 3.78 -11.49 -0.39
C LEU A 125 2.50 -12.22 0.00
N MET A 126 2.60 -13.52 0.33
CA MET A 126 1.44 -14.29 0.77
C MET A 126 0.88 -13.75 2.09
N ARG A 127 1.75 -13.42 3.05
CA ARG A 127 1.35 -12.79 4.31
C ARG A 127 0.72 -11.41 4.08
N TYR A 128 1.27 -10.63 3.17
CA TYR A 128 0.72 -9.32 2.80
C TYR A 128 -0.70 -9.43 2.22
N LEU A 129 -0.91 -10.36 1.30
CA LEU A 129 -2.20 -10.49 0.57
C LEU A 129 -3.27 -11.25 1.34
N PHE A 130 -2.91 -12.22 2.17
CA PHE A 130 -3.85 -13.18 2.78
C PHE A 130 -3.76 -13.24 4.31
N GLY A 131 -2.81 -12.54 4.90
CA GLY A 131 -2.62 -12.44 6.34
C GLY A 131 -3.38 -11.27 6.96
N ASP A 132 -3.16 -11.07 8.24
CA ASP A 132 -3.64 -9.89 8.99
C ASP A 132 -2.66 -8.74 8.76
N SER A 133 -2.70 -8.18 7.55
CA SER A 133 -1.87 -7.07 7.13
C SER A 133 -2.71 -5.81 6.92
N CYS A 134 -2.14 -4.67 7.23
CA CYS A 134 -2.82 -3.38 7.15
C CYS A 134 -2.02 -2.41 6.29
N VAL A 135 -2.72 -1.68 5.43
CA VAL A 135 -2.20 -0.52 4.72
C VAL A 135 -3.01 0.69 5.15
N TYR A 136 -2.34 1.69 5.65
CA TYR A 136 -2.94 2.97 6.00
C TYR A 136 -2.31 4.07 5.14
N THR A 137 -3.15 4.94 4.62
CA THR A 137 -2.73 6.12 3.87
C THR A 137 -3.38 7.36 4.46
N GLY A 138 -2.69 8.46 4.45
CA GLY A 138 -3.20 9.70 5.02
C GLY A 138 -2.44 10.91 4.54
N ASN A 139 -2.91 12.07 4.99
CA ASN A 139 -2.31 13.37 4.73
C ASN A 139 -1.75 13.91 6.05
N ASP A 140 -0.49 14.31 6.08
CA ASP A 140 0.19 14.85 7.26
C ASP A 140 -0.37 16.19 7.78
N ASN A 141 -1.20 16.87 6.97
CA ASN A 141 -1.87 18.10 7.34
C ASN A 141 -3.24 17.91 8.01
N GLN A 142 -3.67 16.68 8.24
CA GLN A 142 -4.95 16.41 8.92
C GLN A 142 -4.72 16.25 10.43
N ASP A 143 -5.21 17.24 11.20
CA ASP A 143 -5.09 17.29 12.66
C ASP A 143 -5.90 16.22 13.42
N SER A 144 -6.67 15.39 12.74
CA SER A 144 -7.52 14.39 13.40
C SER A 144 -7.53 13.05 12.68
N VAL A 145 -6.63 12.19 13.10
CA VAL A 145 -6.72 10.76 12.77
C VAL A 145 -7.69 10.12 13.78
N PRO A 146 -8.69 9.34 13.34
CA PRO A 146 -9.50 8.57 14.26
C PRO A 146 -8.60 7.68 15.11
N SER A 147 -8.68 7.81 16.43
CA SER A 147 -7.86 7.03 17.36
C SER A 147 -7.97 5.53 17.05
N GLY A 148 -6.85 4.88 16.84
CA GLY A 148 -6.74 3.44 16.58
C GLY A 148 -6.67 3.01 15.12
N CYS A 149 -6.75 3.93 14.14
CA CYS A 149 -6.62 3.61 12.71
C CYS A 149 -5.29 4.02 12.10
N ASP A 150 -4.54 4.93 12.74
CA ASP A 150 -3.26 5.38 12.21
C ASP A 150 -2.12 4.46 12.66
N ILE A 151 -1.69 3.60 11.75
CA ILE A 151 -0.52 2.76 12.00
C ILE A 151 0.81 3.50 11.76
N ALA A 152 0.77 4.79 11.36
CA ALA A 152 1.97 5.61 11.22
C ALA A 152 2.58 5.96 12.58
N ASP A 153 1.75 6.14 13.59
CA ASP A 153 2.21 6.47 14.93
C ASP A 153 2.74 5.24 15.68
N GLU A 154 4.00 5.29 16.08
CA GLU A 154 4.62 4.23 16.88
C GLU A 154 3.92 4.03 18.22
N TYR A 155 3.38 5.10 18.79
CA TYR A 155 2.69 5.08 20.08
C TYR A 155 1.36 5.80 20.01
N TYR A 156 0.39 5.31 20.78
CA TYR A 156 -0.88 5.98 21.01
C TYR A 156 -1.14 6.16 22.51
N TRP A 157 -2.11 7.04 22.86
CA TRP A 157 -2.50 7.30 24.23
C TRP A 157 -3.86 6.67 24.49
N GLU A 158 -3.97 5.92 25.58
CA GLU A 158 -5.21 5.30 26.02
C GLU A 158 -5.49 5.69 27.46
N GLU A 159 -6.75 5.98 27.77
CA GLU A 159 -7.18 6.29 29.15
C GLU A 159 -7.30 4.98 29.94
N ASP A 160 -6.65 4.91 31.12
CA ASP A 160 -6.74 3.78 32.03
C ASP A 160 -8.04 3.82 32.86
N GLU A 161 -8.28 2.78 33.64
CA GLU A 161 -9.46 2.67 34.51
C GLU A 161 -9.56 3.79 35.59
N ASN A 162 -8.49 4.54 35.80
CA ASN A 162 -8.40 5.63 36.76
C ASN A 162 -8.50 7.01 36.11
N GLY A 163 -8.70 7.07 34.77
CA GLY A 163 -8.76 8.32 34.02
C GLY A 163 -7.40 8.94 33.70
N ASN A 164 -6.29 8.18 33.79
CA ASN A 164 -4.97 8.64 33.40
C ASN A 164 -4.64 8.21 31.96
N TYR A 165 -4.02 9.09 31.18
CA TYR A 165 -3.53 8.75 29.85
C TYR A 165 -2.21 7.98 29.93
N VAL A 166 -2.20 6.76 29.40
CA VAL A 166 -1.04 5.88 29.35
C VAL A 166 -0.59 5.75 27.89
N LYS A 167 0.72 5.97 27.66
CA LYS A 167 1.34 5.79 26.36
C LYS A 167 1.53 4.30 26.07
N LYS A 168 0.98 3.80 24.97
CA LYS A 168 1.09 2.40 24.54
C LYS A 168 1.77 2.30 23.18
N LEU A 169 2.55 1.25 22.97
CA LEU A 169 3.10 0.88 21.65
C LEU A 169 1.95 0.49 20.74
N ASN A 170 1.94 1.03 19.53
CA ASN A 170 1.01 0.59 18.50
C ASN A 170 1.33 -0.87 18.13
N PRO A 171 0.34 -1.77 18.17
CA PRO A 171 0.56 -3.19 17.90
C PRO A 171 1.22 -3.47 16.54
N TYR A 172 0.96 -2.64 15.54
CA TYR A 172 1.56 -2.75 14.21
C TYR A 172 3.07 -2.43 14.16
N HIS A 173 3.60 -1.75 15.19
CA HIS A 173 5.03 -1.47 15.35
C HIS A 173 5.77 -2.50 16.20
N ASP A 174 5.08 -3.54 16.67
CA ASP A 174 5.74 -4.66 17.37
C ASP A 174 6.53 -5.51 16.36
N PRO A 175 7.87 -5.46 16.37
CA PRO A 175 8.72 -6.19 15.42
C PRO A 175 8.69 -7.71 15.59
N VAL A 176 8.07 -8.23 16.64
CA VAL A 176 7.85 -9.66 16.82
C VAL A 176 6.71 -10.14 15.92
N ASN A 177 5.67 -9.32 15.77
CA ASN A 177 4.43 -9.70 15.11
C ASN A 177 4.28 -9.12 13.69
N TYR A 178 4.98 -8.02 13.37
CA TYR A 178 4.85 -7.35 12.08
C TYR A 178 6.20 -6.98 11.45
N ASP A 179 6.24 -7.04 10.12
CA ASP A 179 7.18 -6.31 9.27
C ASP A 179 6.54 -4.97 8.90
N TYR A 180 7.21 -3.86 9.17
CA TYR A 180 6.65 -2.54 9.02
C TYR A 180 7.42 -1.73 7.97
N PHE A 181 6.68 -1.10 7.06
CA PHE A 181 7.18 -0.18 6.03
C PHE A 181 6.50 1.17 6.19
N TYR A 182 7.28 2.20 6.18
CA TYR A 182 6.79 3.56 6.26
C TYR A 182 7.35 4.41 5.14
N LYS A 183 6.45 5.15 4.50
CA LYS A 183 6.77 6.24 3.61
C LYS A 183 6.10 7.49 4.18
N GLY A 184 6.90 8.43 4.58
CA GLY A 184 6.48 9.77 4.99
C GLY A 184 7.48 10.78 4.50
N ASN A 185 7.16 12.06 4.59
CA ASN A 185 8.11 13.14 4.32
C ASN A 185 9.09 13.26 5.46
#